data_d4377bd6b25344404d2608e586d6fc7f
#
_entry.id   d4377bd6b25344404d2608e586d6fc7f
#
_cell.length_a   1.000
_cell.length_b   1.000
_cell.length_c   1.000
_cell.angle_alpha   90.00
_cell.angle_beta   90.00
_cell.angle_gamma   90.00
#
_symmetry.space_group_name_H-M   'P 1'
#
loop_
_entity.id
_entity.type
_entity.pdbx_description
1 polymer ?
#
loop_
_entity_poly.entity_id
_entity_poly.type
_entity_poly.pdbx_seq_one_letter_code
_entity_poly.pdbx_strand_id
1 'polypeptide(L)'
;MSHFSNLVEHLSFRKVGERVALLLLENTKQDGDLVRLTQADLAAEVGTTREVVARCLASLQASGGVRLGRARITVMSRAKLEQQLG
;
A
#
# COMPACT_ATOMS: atom_id res chain seq x y z
N MET A 1 -5.11 -27.23 -6.26
CA MET A 1 -5.53 -26.17 -5.34
C MET A 1 -4.47 -25.11 -5.12
N SER A 2 -3.30 -25.52 -4.69
CA SER A 2 -2.21 -24.58 -4.44
C SER A 2 -1.82 -23.77 -5.67
N HIS A 3 -1.88 -24.38 -6.81
CA HIS A 3 -1.62 -23.76 -8.09
C HIS A 3 -2.53 -22.55 -8.36
N PHE A 4 -3.79 -22.76 -8.12
CA PHE A 4 -4.84 -21.78 -8.30
C PHE A 4 -4.70 -20.65 -7.27
N SER A 5 -4.39 -21.04 -6.05
CA SER A 5 -4.17 -20.08 -4.97
C SER A 5 -3.02 -19.13 -5.28
N ASN A 6 -1.94 -19.65 -5.83
CA ASN A 6 -0.78 -18.83 -6.19
C ASN A 6 -1.13 -17.80 -7.26
N LEU A 7 -1.93 -18.19 -8.22
CA LEU A 7 -2.35 -17.28 -9.28
C LEU A 7 -3.23 -16.17 -8.72
N VAL A 8 -4.16 -16.53 -7.84
CA VAL A 8 -5.06 -15.58 -7.20
C VAL A 8 -4.27 -14.63 -6.31
N GLU A 9 -3.30 -15.15 -5.56
CA GLU A 9 -2.45 -14.32 -4.71
C GLU A 9 -1.68 -13.28 -5.51
N HIS A 10 -1.16 -13.64 -6.67
CA HIS A 10 -0.44 -12.72 -7.55
C HIS A 10 -1.33 -11.58 -8.01
N LEU A 11 -2.53 -11.90 -8.46
CA LEU A 11 -3.50 -10.91 -8.91
C LEU A 11 -3.96 -10.03 -7.75
N SER A 12 -4.21 -10.66 -6.59
CA SER A 12 -4.64 -9.94 -5.39
C SER A 12 -3.57 -8.98 -4.91
N PHE A 13 -2.32 -9.40 -4.93
CA PHE A 13 -1.21 -8.55 -4.52
C PHE A 13 -1.14 -7.29 -5.37
N ARG A 14 -1.28 -7.43 -6.68
CA ARG A 14 -1.24 -6.31 -7.60
C ARG A 14 -2.40 -5.33 -7.35
N LYS A 15 -3.60 -5.86 -7.21
CA LYS A 15 -4.78 -5.05 -6.91
C LYS A 15 -4.69 -4.38 -5.56
N VAL A 16 -4.18 -5.10 -4.57
CA VAL A 16 -3.98 -4.55 -3.24
C VAL A 16 -2.99 -3.39 -3.28
N GLY A 17 -1.91 -3.55 -4.03
CA GLY A 17 -0.93 -2.48 -4.19
C GLY A 17 -1.55 -1.21 -4.77
N GLU A 18 -2.40 -1.36 -5.77
CA GLU A 18 -3.12 -0.23 -6.36
C GLU A 18 -4.05 0.43 -5.35
N ARG A 19 -4.80 -0.37 -4.59
CA ARG A 19 -5.72 0.14 -3.58
C ARG A 19 -5.01 0.83 -2.44
N VAL A 20 -3.89 0.27 -2.00
CA VAL A 20 -3.07 0.90 -0.95
C VAL A 20 -2.58 2.26 -1.43
N ALA A 21 -2.04 2.32 -2.64
CA ALA A 21 -1.56 3.57 -3.21
C ALA A 21 -2.69 4.59 -3.33
N LEU A 22 -3.85 4.18 -3.83
CA LEU A 22 -4.99 5.06 -3.98
C LEU A 22 -5.47 5.60 -2.64
N LEU A 23 -5.56 4.73 -1.63
CA LEU A 23 -5.98 5.14 -0.30
C LEU A 23 -5.04 6.19 0.28
N LEU A 24 -3.75 5.99 0.14
CA LEU A 24 -2.76 6.94 0.61
C LEU A 24 -2.85 8.26 -0.13
N LEU A 25 -3.07 8.21 -1.44
CA LEU A 25 -3.24 9.42 -2.25
C LEU A 25 -4.49 10.20 -1.84
N GLU A 26 -5.58 9.48 -1.57
CA GLU A 26 -6.84 10.10 -1.16
C GLU A 26 -6.77 10.77 0.21
N ASN A 27 -5.85 10.33 1.05
CA ASN A 27 -5.69 10.85 2.40
C ASN A 27 -4.53 11.83 2.53
N THR A 28 -3.94 12.23 1.43
CA THR A 28 -2.85 13.20 1.40
C THR A 28 -3.12 14.23 0.31
N LYS A 29 -2.58 15.43 0.48
CA LYS A 29 -2.73 16.50 -0.50
C LYS A 29 -1.42 16.82 -1.21
N GLN A 30 -0.31 16.59 -0.52
CA GLN A 30 1.02 16.93 -1.04
C GLN A 30 2.06 15.98 -0.49
N ASP A 31 3.22 15.98 -1.11
CA ASP A 31 4.35 15.19 -0.64
C ASP A 31 4.72 15.60 0.78
N GLY A 32 5.02 14.60 1.58
CA GLY A 32 5.35 14.83 3.00
C GLY A 32 4.16 14.71 3.94
N ASP A 33 2.94 14.61 3.42
CA ASP A 33 1.76 14.44 4.26
C ASP A 33 1.77 13.09 4.97
N LEU A 34 1.24 13.09 6.17
CA LEU A 34 1.20 11.92 7.05
C LEU A 34 -0.20 11.32 7.10
N VAL A 35 -0.26 10.01 7.02
CA VAL A 35 -1.51 9.26 7.20
C VAL A 35 -1.37 8.43 8.48
N ARG A 36 -2.30 8.61 9.41
CA ARG A 36 -2.30 7.88 10.67
C ARG A 36 -3.12 6.61 10.57
N LEU A 37 -2.48 5.57 10.10
CA LEU A 37 -3.08 4.24 9.95
C LEU A 37 -2.05 3.19 10.29
N THR A 38 -2.51 2.15 10.99
CA THR A 38 -1.68 0.97 11.18
C THR A 38 -1.79 0.10 9.93
N GLN A 39 -0.87 -0.86 9.79
CA GLN A 39 -0.96 -1.81 8.70
C GLN A 39 -2.23 -2.66 8.80
N ALA A 40 -2.65 -2.96 10.03
CA ALA A 40 -3.89 -3.69 10.26
C ALA A 40 -5.11 -2.88 9.81
N ASP A 41 -5.13 -1.58 10.12
CA ASP A 41 -6.21 -0.69 9.68
C ASP A 41 -6.27 -0.64 8.15
N LEU A 42 -5.12 -0.52 7.53
CA LEU A 42 -5.03 -0.45 6.08
C LEU A 42 -5.50 -1.75 5.45
N ALA A 43 -5.13 -2.89 6.04
CA ALA A 43 -5.56 -4.19 5.55
C ALA A 43 -7.08 -4.33 5.62
N ALA A 44 -7.69 -3.86 6.71
CA ALA A 44 -9.14 -3.88 6.85
C ALA A 44 -9.83 -3.01 5.79
N GLU A 45 -9.29 -1.82 5.54
CA GLU A 45 -9.84 -0.91 4.55
C GLU A 45 -9.75 -1.47 3.13
N VAL A 46 -8.63 -2.09 2.82
CA VAL A 46 -8.39 -2.61 1.47
C VAL A 46 -9.04 -3.99 1.26
N GLY A 47 -9.32 -4.70 2.36
CA GLY A 47 -9.92 -6.02 2.29
C GLY A 47 -8.91 -7.12 2.04
N THR A 48 -7.78 -7.04 2.73
CA THR A 48 -6.69 -8.02 2.60
C THR A 48 -6.08 -8.32 3.97
N THR A 49 -4.98 -9.04 3.98
CA THR A 49 -4.27 -9.37 5.21
C THR A 49 -3.19 -8.33 5.49
N ARG A 50 -2.84 -8.21 6.77
CA ARG A 50 -1.77 -7.35 7.21
C ARG A 50 -0.45 -7.68 6.52
N GLU A 51 -0.19 -8.98 6.31
CA GLU A 51 1.03 -9.44 5.67
C GLU A 51 1.17 -8.92 4.24
N VAL A 52 0.09 -8.96 3.47
CA VAL A 52 0.09 -8.46 2.10
C VAL A 52 0.31 -6.95 2.08
N VAL A 53 -0.35 -6.23 2.99
CA VAL A 53 -0.17 -4.79 3.12
C VAL A 53 1.28 -4.47 3.47
N ALA A 54 1.88 -5.21 4.39
CA ALA A 54 3.27 -5.00 4.78
C ALA A 54 4.22 -5.14 3.59
N ARG A 55 3.96 -6.11 2.73
CA ARG A 55 4.76 -6.31 1.51
C ARG A 55 4.60 -5.15 0.53
N CYS A 56 3.38 -4.69 0.35
CA CYS A 56 3.10 -3.55 -0.53
C CYS A 56 3.79 -2.29 -0.02
N LEU A 57 3.69 -2.03 1.27
CA LEU A 57 4.31 -0.85 1.88
C LEU A 57 5.84 -0.93 1.83
N ALA A 58 6.41 -2.12 2.05
CA ALA A 58 7.85 -2.31 1.95
C ALA A 58 8.34 -1.99 0.54
N SER A 59 7.60 -2.40 -0.47
CA SER A 59 7.92 -2.11 -1.86
C SER A 59 7.85 -0.61 -2.15
N LEU A 60 6.82 0.06 -1.65
CA LEU A 60 6.67 1.51 -1.81
C LEU A 60 7.78 2.26 -1.09
N GLN A 61 8.16 1.80 0.10
CA GLN A 61 9.26 2.41 0.84
C GLN A 61 10.59 2.25 0.10
N ALA A 62 10.83 1.06 -0.44
CA ALA A 62 12.04 0.78 -1.20
C ALA A 62 12.16 1.70 -2.42
N SER A 63 11.05 2.02 -3.05
CA SER A 63 11.04 2.92 -4.21
C SER A 63 11.09 4.40 -3.82
N GLY A 64 10.98 4.71 -2.53
CA GLY A 64 10.97 6.09 -2.05
C GLY A 64 9.60 6.75 -2.06
N GLY A 65 8.53 5.99 -2.28
CA GLY A 65 7.17 6.53 -2.32
C GLY A 65 6.61 6.85 -0.95
N VAL A 66 6.95 6.04 0.04
CA VAL A 66 6.47 6.24 1.41
C VAL A 66 7.59 6.01 2.40
N ARG A 67 7.38 6.52 3.62
CA ARG A 67 8.24 6.25 4.77
C ARG A 67 7.35 5.68 5.87
N LEU A 68 7.70 4.49 6.36
CA LEU A 68 6.92 3.81 7.36
C LEU A 68 7.33 4.22 8.77
N GLY A 69 6.35 4.37 9.64
CA GLY A 69 6.58 4.64 11.05
C GLY A 69 5.57 3.85 11.86
N ARG A 70 5.64 4.00 13.18
CA ARG A 70 4.71 3.30 14.08
C ARG A 70 3.32 3.93 13.95
N ALA A 71 2.36 3.15 13.46
CA ALA A 71 0.97 3.57 13.25
C ALA A 71 0.86 4.84 12.40
N ARG A 72 1.79 5.03 11.46
CA ARG A 72 1.77 6.18 10.56
C ARG A 72 2.55 5.88 9.29
N ILE A 73 2.12 6.48 8.21
CA ILE A 73 2.75 6.36 6.91
C ILE A 73 2.90 7.75 6.33
N THR A 74 4.12 8.14 6.01
CA THR A 74 4.37 9.43 5.37
C THR A 74 4.48 9.20 3.86
N VAL A 75 3.68 9.93 3.09
CA VAL A 75 3.77 9.88 1.64
C VAL A 75 4.88 10.80 1.19
N MET A 76 6.00 10.21 0.80
CA MET A 76 7.19 10.98 0.40
C MET A 76 7.07 11.48 -1.03
N SER A 77 6.45 10.71 -1.90
CA SER A 77 6.27 11.10 -3.30
C SER A 77 4.93 10.58 -3.81
N ARG A 78 4.00 11.50 -4.02
CA ARG A 78 2.69 11.15 -4.57
C ARG A 78 2.82 10.61 -6.00
N ALA A 79 3.78 11.14 -6.75
CA ALA A 79 4.02 10.69 -8.12
C ALA A 79 4.37 9.20 -8.18
N LYS A 80 5.16 8.72 -7.22
CA LYS A 80 5.51 7.30 -7.16
C LYS A 80 4.33 6.42 -6.81
N LEU A 81 3.42 6.92 -5.98
CA LEU A 81 2.19 6.20 -5.68
C LEU A 81 1.28 6.15 -6.90
N GLU A 82 1.20 7.24 -7.66
CA GLU A 82 0.40 7.30 -8.87
C GLU A 82 0.89 6.31 -9.92
N GLN A 83 2.18 6.04 -9.96
CA GLN A 83 2.76 5.05 -10.86
C GLN A 83 2.23 3.64 -10.60
N GLN A 84 1.80 3.37 -9.37
CA GLN A 84 1.24 2.08 -9.03
C GLN A 84 -0.17 1.88 -9.59
N LEU A 85 -0.83 2.98 -9.93
CA LEU A 85 -2.20 2.94 -10.45
C LEU A 85 -2.25 2.68 -11.95
N GLY A 86 -1.17 2.93 -12.62
CA GLY A 86 -1.08 2.76 -14.04
C GLY A 86 -0.53 1.44 -14.46
#